data_d456e29c5bcd852ac335bcf27ea4ba22
#
_entry.id   d456e29c5bcd852ac335bcf27ea4ba22
#
_cell.length_a   1.000
_cell.length_b   1.000
_cell.length_c   1.000
_cell.angle_alpha   90.00
_cell.angle_beta   90.00
_cell.angle_gamma   90.00
#
_symmetry.space_group_name_H-M   'P 1'
#
loop_
_entity.id
_entity.type
_entity.pdbx_description
1 polymer ?
#
loop_
_entity_poly.entity_id
_entity_poly.type
_entity_poly.pdbx_seq_one_letter_code
_entity_poly.pdbx_strand_id
1 'polypeptide(L)'
;MREETKKFIEDRQPHAAKPLKVVSVKLVGGKRPNDCSNNALDVVDEMDRVRPITGWLVNPLNPLTGEVEILAHWWNADAKGNHFDTTPCLYNEAEYVEDLDLYTFAHKNYDAIESIVASSLKYKNGVYIACESNLKEIRTITERSISSLANKELFKL
;
A
#
# COMPACT_ATOMS: atom_id res chain seq x y z
N MET A 1 11.45 -3.91 13.78
CA MET A 1 10.03 -4.18 13.41
C MET A 1 9.18 -4.01 14.66
N ARG A 2 8.16 -3.18 14.56
CA ARG A 2 7.21 -2.94 15.67
C ARG A 2 6.26 -4.13 15.84
N GLU A 3 5.65 -4.25 17.02
CA GLU A 3 4.69 -5.32 17.30
C GLU A 3 3.43 -5.22 16.41
N GLU A 4 2.98 -4.01 16.09
CA GLU A 4 1.85 -3.76 15.20
C GLU A 4 2.13 -4.25 13.79
N THR A 5 3.33 -4.02 13.29
CA THR A 5 3.77 -4.51 11.97
C THR A 5 3.86 -6.02 11.95
N LYS A 6 4.37 -6.61 13.02
CA LYS A 6 4.44 -8.07 13.17
C LYS A 6 3.04 -8.69 13.16
N LYS A 7 2.12 -8.12 13.93
CA LYS A 7 0.73 -8.58 13.97
C LYS A 7 0.05 -8.47 12.60
N PHE A 8 0.27 -7.37 11.90
CA PHE A 8 -0.25 -7.21 10.55
C PHE A 8 0.29 -8.28 9.59
N ILE A 9 1.58 -8.57 9.63
CA ILE A 9 2.19 -9.62 8.81
C ILE A 9 1.62 -11.00 9.17
N GLU A 10 1.44 -11.29 10.44
CA GLU A 10 0.81 -12.54 10.90
C GLU A 10 -0.61 -12.71 10.37
N ASP A 11 -1.39 -11.63 10.32
CA ASP A 11 -2.77 -11.63 9.78
C ASP A 11 -2.80 -11.78 8.25
N ARG A 12 -1.88 -11.11 7.55
CA ARG A 12 -1.86 -11.06 6.08
C ARG A 12 -1.13 -12.26 5.45
N GLN A 13 -0.04 -12.74 6.03
CA GLN A 13 0.83 -13.77 5.44
C GLN A 13 0.10 -15.07 5.08
N PRO A 14 -0.86 -15.61 5.87
CA PRO A 14 -1.58 -16.81 5.50
C PRO A 14 -2.36 -16.72 4.19
N HIS A 15 -2.65 -15.50 3.73
CA HIS A 15 -3.42 -15.22 2.52
C HIS A 15 -2.56 -14.65 1.38
N ALA A 16 -1.26 -14.53 1.58
CA ALA A 16 -0.33 -14.03 0.59
C ALA A 16 0.30 -15.18 -0.19
N ALA A 17 0.39 -15.04 -1.52
CA ALA A 17 1.07 -16.00 -2.38
C ALA A 17 2.61 -15.93 -2.24
N LYS A 18 3.13 -14.78 -1.81
CA LYS A 18 4.56 -14.53 -1.61
C LYS A 18 4.83 -14.04 -0.19
N PRO A 19 6.04 -14.27 0.34
CA PRO A 19 6.40 -13.77 1.66
C PRO A 19 6.33 -12.24 1.74
N LEU A 20 5.68 -11.72 2.79
CA LEU A 20 5.76 -10.32 3.15
C LEU A 20 7.11 -10.02 3.79
N LYS A 21 7.66 -8.84 3.51
CA LYS A 21 8.97 -8.43 4.02
C LYS A 21 8.93 -6.99 4.50
N VAL A 22 9.42 -6.76 5.72
CA VAL A 22 9.74 -5.39 6.14
C VAL A 22 11.01 -4.95 5.41
N VAL A 23 10.95 -3.81 4.76
CA VAL A 23 12.05 -3.27 3.96
C VAL A 23 12.44 -1.88 4.42
N SER A 24 13.73 -1.58 4.30
CA SER A 24 14.23 -0.21 4.51
C SER A 24 14.06 0.58 3.23
N VAL A 25 13.41 1.73 3.29
CA VAL A 25 13.10 2.58 2.14
C VAL A 25 13.70 3.95 2.34
N LYS A 26 14.46 4.41 1.33
CA LYS A 26 14.98 5.77 1.30
C LYS A 26 13.89 6.73 0.84
N LEU A 27 13.54 7.69 1.68
CA LEU A 27 12.57 8.73 1.33
C LEU A 27 13.24 9.80 0.47
N VAL A 28 12.91 9.82 -0.80
CA VAL A 28 13.46 10.77 -1.79
C VAL A 28 12.50 11.95 -2.00
N GLY A 29 11.20 11.68 -2.08
CA GLY A 29 10.20 12.68 -2.39
C GLY A 29 10.33 13.24 -3.81
N GLY A 30 9.82 14.44 -4.02
CA GLY A 30 9.97 15.19 -5.27
C GLY A 30 8.85 14.98 -6.29
N LYS A 31 8.00 13.97 -6.12
CA LYS A 31 6.82 13.75 -6.96
C LYS A 31 5.52 14.21 -6.27
N ARG A 32 4.38 13.89 -6.86
CA ARG A 32 3.08 14.38 -6.43
C ARG A 32 2.64 13.74 -5.09
N PRO A 33 2.10 14.51 -4.15
CA PRO A 33 1.51 13.94 -2.95
C PRO A 33 0.27 13.10 -3.28
N ASN A 34 0.02 12.06 -2.50
CA ASN A 34 -1.15 11.16 -2.62
C ASN A 34 -1.33 10.50 -4.00
N ASP A 35 -0.25 10.28 -4.72
CA ASP A 35 -0.27 9.71 -6.07
C ASP A 35 0.80 8.62 -6.26
N CYS A 36 0.95 7.78 -5.25
CA CYS A 36 2.05 6.82 -5.14
C CYS A 36 2.12 5.83 -6.31
N SER A 37 0.99 5.33 -6.80
CA SER A 37 0.99 4.38 -7.92
C SER A 37 1.49 5.03 -9.22
N ASN A 38 0.99 6.19 -9.57
CA ASN A 38 1.46 6.93 -10.74
C ASN A 38 2.91 7.37 -10.58
N ASN A 39 3.30 7.85 -9.40
CA ASN A 39 4.69 8.23 -9.12
C ASN A 39 5.65 7.05 -9.33
N ALA A 40 5.31 5.88 -8.81
CA ALA A 40 6.14 4.68 -8.96
C ALA A 40 6.26 4.23 -10.42
N LEU A 41 5.18 4.31 -11.20
CA LEU A 41 5.19 3.97 -12.63
C LEU A 41 5.95 5.01 -13.46
N ASP A 42 5.82 6.29 -13.16
CA ASP A 42 6.60 7.36 -13.81
C ASP A 42 8.11 7.15 -13.61
N VAL A 43 8.54 6.71 -12.43
CA VAL A 43 9.95 6.41 -12.16
C VAL A 43 10.46 5.25 -13.02
N VAL A 44 9.63 4.23 -13.26
CA VAL A 44 9.98 3.11 -14.16
C VAL A 44 10.24 3.61 -15.58
N ASP A 45 9.45 4.58 -16.05
CA ASP A 45 9.64 5.19 -17.38
C ASP A 45 10.86 6.13 -17.44
N GLU A 46 11.21 6.78 -16.34
CA GLU A 46 12.29 7.76 -16.26
C GLU A 46 13.69 7.17 -15.99
N MET A 47 13.74 5.99 -15.34
CA MET A 47 14.98 5.39 -14.86
C MET A 47 15.14 3.95 -15.35
N ASP A 48 16.36 3.62 -15.81
CA ASP A 48 16.68 2.25 -16.21
C ASP A 48 16.75 1.30 -15.01
N ARG A 49 16.27 0.07 -15.23
CA ARG A 49 16.38 -1.05 -14.28
C ARG A 49 15.74 -0.78 -12.91
N VAL A 50 14.70 0.02 -12.90
CA VAL A 50 13.87 0.26 -11.73
C VAL A 50 12.55 -0.48 -11.89
N ARG A 51 12.06 -1.06 -10.82
CA ARG A 51 10.77 -1.76 -10.79
C ARG A 51 9.83 -1.11 -9.77
N PRO A 52 8.51 -1.14 -10.02
CA PRO A 52 7.54 -0.73 -9.03
C PRO A 52 7.43 -1.82 -7.95
N ILE A 53 7.25 -1.39 -6.72
CA ILE A 53 7.01 -2.24 -5.56
C ILE A 53 5.68 -1.84 -4.96
N THR A 54 4.87 -2.82 -4.62
CA THR A 54 3.65 -2.62 -3.85
C THR A 54 3.80 -3.16 -2.44
N GLY A 55 3.06 -2.60 -1.52
CA GLY A 55 3.03 -3.07 -0.15
C GLY A 55 2.20 -2.19 0.75
N TRP A 56 2.56 -2.16 2.01
CA TRP A 56 1.81 -1.49 3.06
C TRP A 56 2.71 -0.54 3.85
N LEU A 57 2.16 0.61 4.21
CA LEU A 57 2.72 1.48 5.23
C LEU A 57 2.00 1.17 6.55
N VAL A 58 2.74 0.72 7.54
CA VAL A 58 2.23 0.55 8.90
C VAL A 58 2.62 1.78 9.71
N ASN A 59 1.67 2.69 9.88
CA ASN A 59 1.87 3.98 10.52
C ASN A 59 1.28 3.99 11.93
N PRO A 60 2.08 4.16 12.99
CA PRO A 60 1.57 4.29 14.34
C PRO A 60 0.84 5.63 14.52
N LEU A 61 -0.42 5.57 14.91
CA LEU A 61 -1.23 6.76 15.20
C LEU A 61 -1.13 7.18 16.67
N ASN A 62 -1.19 6.21 17.58
CA ASN A 62 -1.11 6.46 19.00
C ASN A 62 -0.33 5.34 19.70
N PRO A 63 0.92 5.61 20.12
CA PRO A 63 1.74 4.60 20.79
C PRO A 63 1.19 4.14 22.16
N LEU A 64 0.33 4.93 22.80
CA LEU A 64 -0.27 4.56 24.09
C LEU A 64 -1.41 3.56 23.94
N THR A 65 -2.13 3.58 22.83
CA THR A 65 -3.26 2.67 22.56
C THR A 65 -2.90 1.55 21.59
N GLY A 66 -1.72 1.58 20.97
CA GLY A 66 -1.34 0.66 19.90
C GLY A 66 -2.13 0.86 18.60
N GLU A 67 -2.80 2.00 18.45
CA GLU A 67 -3.58 2.31 17.25
C GLU A 67 -2.67 2.58 16.06
N VAL A 68 -2.95 1.90 14.95
CA VAL A 68 -2.19 2.01 13.70
C VAL A 68 -3.11 2.27 12.52
N GLU A 69 -2.57 2.96 11.54
CA GLU A 69 -3.14 3.07 10.20
C GLU A 69 -2.30 2.23 9.25
N ILE A 70 -2.94 1.34 8.50
CA ILE A 70 -2.27 0.49 7.52
C ILE A 70 -2.79 0.87 6.14
N LEU A 71 -1.89 1.40 5.31
CA LEU A 71 -2.21 1.94 4.00
C LEU A 71 -1.51 1.13 2.91
N ALA A 72 -2.24 0.74 1.87
CA ALA A 72 -1.62 0.26 0.64
C ALA A 72 -0.80 1.37 0.01
N HIS A 73 0.40 1.04 -0.48
CA HIS A 73 1.35 2.01 -0.99
C HIS A 73 2.21 1.45 -2.11
N TRP A 74 2.71 2.34 -2.95
CA TRP A 74 3.62 2.03 -4.06
C TRP A 74 4.91 2.83 -3.93
N TRP A 75 6.02 2.18 -4.23
CA TRP A 75 7.35 2.79 -4.30
C TRP A 75 8.22 2.06 -5.33
N ASN A 76 9.51 2.23 -5.30
CA ASN A 76 10.42 1.62 -6.28
C ASN A 76 11.57 0.87 -5.63
N ALA A 77 12.15 -0.06 -6.38
CA ALA A 77 13.44 -0.67 -6.08
C ALA A 77 14.34 -0.64 -7.31
N ASP A 78 15.62 -0.36 -7.09
CA ASP A 78 16.63 -0.41 -8.15
C ASP A 78 17.09 -1.85 -8.44
N ALA A 79 18.00 -2.01 -9.42
CA ALA A 79 18.54 -3.30 -9.83
C ALA A 79 19.34 -4.01 -8.73
N LYS A 80 19.84 -3.26 -7.73
CA LYS A 80 20.58 -3.79 -6.58
C LYS A 80 19.67 -4.20 -5.42
N GLY A 81 18.36 -3.94 -5.54
CA GLY A 81 17.38 -4.20 -4.49
C GLY A 81 17.29 -3.10 -3.45
N ASN A 82 17.81 -1.91 -3.70
CA ASN A 82 17.62 -0.75 -2.84
C ASN A 82 16.24 -0.15 -3.07
N HIS A 83 15.46 -0.01 -2.02
CA HIS A 83 14.13 0.58 -2.06
C HIS A 83 14.18 2.08 -1.85
N PHE A 84 13.39 2.82 -2.62
CA PHE A 84 13.24 4.27 -2.49
C PHE A 84 11.83 4.72 -2.84
N ASP A 85 11.39 5.80 -2.23
CA ASP A 85 10.05 6.35 -2.40
C ASP A 85 10.11 7.81 -2.84
N THR A 86 9.51 8.09 -3.99
CA THR A 86 9.45 9.44 -4.58
C THR A 86 8.17 10.19 -4.21
N THR A 87 7.21 9.51 -3.60
CA THR A 87 6.01 10.16 -3.07
C THR A 87 6.36 10.88 -1.77
N PRO A 88 6.02 12.16 -1.61
CA PRO A 88 6.21 12.85 -0.34
C PRO A 88 5.48 12.11 0.78
N CYS A 89 6.24 11.64 1.76
CA CYS A 89 5.71 10.86 2.87
C CYS A 89 5.44 11.77 4.07
N LEU A 90 4.19 11.80 4.53
CA LEU A 90 3.80 12.46 5.76
C LEU A 90 4.02 11.58 7.01
N TYR A 91 4.40 10.32 6.79
CA TYR A 91 4.49 9.30 7.83
C TYR A 91 5.95 8.92 8.09
N ASN A 92 6.71 9.80 8.74
CA ASN A 92 8.14 9.62 9.00
C ASN A 92 8.50 8.35 9.79
N GLU A 93 7.54 7.78 10.50
CA GLU A 93 7.73 6.60 11.35
C GLU A 93 7.07 5.34 10.79
N ALA A 94 6.47 5.39 9.60
CA ALA A 94 5.85 4.22 9.00
C ALA A 94 6.90 3.14 8.67
N GLU A 95 6.57 1.90 8.96
CA GLU A 95 7.32 0.76 8.45
C GLU A 95 6.74 0.32 7.11
N TYR A 96 7.62 0.04 6.15
CA TYR A 96 7.25 -0.44 4.81
C TYR A 96 7.26 -1.96 4.80
N VAL A 97 6.12 -2.55 4.42
CA VAL A 97 5.98 -4.00 4.26
C VAL A 97 5.74 -4.32 2.79
N GLU A 98 6.70 -4.93 2.12
CA GLU A 98 6.57 -5.38 0.74
C GLU A 98 5.52 -6.49 0.65
N ASP A 99 4.54 -6.29 -0.24
CA ASP A 99 3.47 -7.26 -0.56
C ASP A 99 3.21 -7.22 -2.08
N LEU A 100 3.79 -8.16 -2.79
CA LEU A 100 3.72 -8.21 -4.25
C LEU A 100 2.35 -8.61 -4.79
N ASP A 101 1.49 -9.20 -3.96
CA ASP A 101 0.14 -9.55 -4.36
C ASP A 101 -0.73 -8.30 -4.61
N LEU A 102 -0.41 -7.18 -3.95
CA LEU A 102 -1.10 -5.91 -4.22
C LEU A 102 -0.91 -5.44 -5.65
N TYR A 103 0.26 -5.63 -6.24
CA TYR A 103 0.50 -5.30 -7.64
C TYR A 103 -0.42 -6.12 -8.56
N THR A 104 -0.48 -7.43 -8.34
CA THR A 104 -1.34 -8.33 -9.09
C THR A 104 -2.82 -7.99 -8.92
N PHE A 105 -3.24 -7.70 -7.69
CA PHE A 105 -4.60 -7.28 -7.37
C PHE A 105 -4.98 -5.97 -8.08
N ALA A 106 -4.13 -4.95 -8.00
CA ALA A 106 -4.36 -3.66 -8.64
C ALA A 106 -4.42 -3.79 -10.17
N HIS A 107 -3.51 -4.56 -10.75
CA HIS A 107 -3.46 -4.78 -12.20
C HIS A 107 -4.68 -5.55 -12.70
N LYS A 108 -5.08 -6.62 -12.01
CA LYS A 108 -6.26 -7.43 -12.35
C LYS A 108 -7.56 -6.63 -12.29
N ASN A 109 -7.67 -5.67 -11.38
CA ASN A 109 -8.88 -4.90 -11.14
C ASN A 109 -8.83 -3.47 -11.71
N TYR A 110 -7.78 -3.14 -12.47
CA TYR A 110 -7.55 -1.79 -12.99
C TYR A 110 -8.74 -1.23 -13.77
N ASP A 111 -9.28 -1.98 -14.72
CA ASP A 111 -10.40 -1.55 -15.56
C ASP A 111 -11.73 -1.41 -14.79
N ALA A 112 -11.89 -2.17 -13.70
CA ALA A 112 -13.11 -2.17 -12.90
C ALA A 112 -13.14 -1.06 -11.83
N ILE A 113 -11.96 -0.66 -11.34
CA ILE A 113 -11.86 0.14 -10.12
C ILE A 113 -10.91 1.35 -10.26
N GLU A 114 -10.28 1.53 -11.40
CA GLU A 114 -9.23 2.52 -11.67
C GLU A 114 -7.95 2.34 -10.82
N SER A 115 -6.90 3.09 -11.11
CA SER A 115 -5.57 2.98 -10.48
C SER A 115 -5.52 3.34 -8.98
N ILE A 116 -6.61 3.82 -8.44
CA ILE A 116 -6.75 4.24 -7.03
C ILE A 116 -6.71 3.07 -6.05
N VAL A 117 -7.02 1.87 -6.50
CA VAL A 117 -7.32 0.71 -5.66
C VAL A 117 -6.22 0.41 -4.65
N ALA A 118 -4.98 0.29 -5.09
CA ALA A 118 -3.89 -0.14 -4.22
C ALA A 118 -3.53 0.90 -3.14
N SER A 119 -3.71 2.18 -3.43
CA SER A 119 -3.37 3.27 -2.50
C SER A 119 -4.50 3.70 -1.58
N SER A 120 -5.67 3.10 -1.70
CA SER A 120 -6.88 3.52 -0.98
C SER A 120 -7.34 2.55 0.12
N LEU A 121 -6.58 1.52 0.41
CA LEU A 121 -6.95 0.52 1.41
C LEU A 121 -6.38 0.87 2.78
N LYS A 122 -7.21 0.76 3.82
CA LYS A 122 -6.84 0.87 5.23
C LYS A 122 -7.26 -0.37 5.99
N TYR A 123 -6.51 -0.70 7.04
CA TYR A 123 -6.92 -1.68 8.02
C TYR A 123 -7.51 -0.96 9.25
N LYS A 124 -8.73 -1.30 9.63
CA LYS A 124 -9.40 -0.73 10.80
C LYS A 124 -10.25 -1.80 11.47
N ASN A 125 -10.03 -1.99 12.77
CA ASN A 125 -10.81 -2.93 13.60
C ASN A 125 -10.90 -4.36 13.00
N GLY A 126 -9.81 -4.88 12.48
CA GLY A 126 -9.77 -6.22 11.89
C GLY A 126 -10.31 -6.32 10.46
N VAL A 127 -10.71 -5.22 9.85
CA VAL A 127 -11.30 -5.17 8.50
C VAL A 127 -10.55 -4.19 7.62
N TYR A 128 -10.34 -4.55 6.34
CA TYR A 128 -9.80 -3.65 5.33
C TYR A 128 -10.93 -2.84 4.70
N ILE A 129 -10.74 -1.54 4.65
CA ILE A 129 -11.68 -0.59 4.06
C ILE A 129 -10.95 0.31 3.08
N ALA A 130 -11.65 0.81 2.06
CA ALA A 130 -11.13 1.87 1.22
C ALA A 130 -11.06 3.20 2.00
N CYS A 131 -10.08 4.04 1.66
CA CYS A 131 -9.95 5.35 2.26
C CYS A 131 -11.10 6.27 1.84
N GLU A 132 -11.51 7.14 2.75
CA GLU A 132 -12.40 8.25 2.42
C GLU A 132 -11.78 9.16 1.38
N SER A 133 -12.61 9.74 0.54
CA SER A 133 -12.20 10.53 -0.58
C SER A 133 -13.00 11.82 -0.72
N ASN A 134 -12.38 12.84 -1.35
CA ASN A 134 -12.97 14.16 -1.57
C ASN A 134 -14.04 14.21 -2.69
N LEU A 135 -14.29 13.10 -3.41
CA LEU A 135 -15.29 13.03 -4.50
C LEU A 135 -16.43 12.09 -4.07
N LYS A 136 -17.40 12.68 -3.41
CA LYS A 136 -18.39 12.04 -2.51
C LYS A 136 -19.16 10.81 -3.02
N GLU A 137 -19.86 10.81 -4.16
CA GLU A 137 -20.78 9.70 -4.48
C GLU A 137 -20.18 8.56 -5.31
N ILE A 138 -19.46 8.89 -6.37
CA ILE A 138 -18.84 7.89 -7.26
C ILE A 138 -17.81 7.08 -6.49
N ARG A 139 -17.07 7.73 -5.60
CA ARG A 139 -16.07 7.08 -4.78
C ARG A 139 -16.66 6.20 -3.69
N THR A 140 -17.81 6.53 -3.09
CA THR A 140 -18.43 5.68 -2.07
C THR A 140 -18.81 4.32 -2.65
N ILE A 141 -19.35 4.27 -3.85
CA ILE A 141 -19.66 3.01 -4.54
C ILE A 141 -18.36 2.25 -4.87
N THR A 142 -17.37 2.95 -5.41
CA THR A 142 -16.08 2.38 -5.77
C THR A 142 -15.33 1.89 -4.53
N GLU A 143 -15.32 2.65 -3.43
CA GLU A 143 -14.70 2.28 -2.16
C GLU A 143 -15.32 1.02 -1.55
N ARG A 144 -16.63 0.86 -1.58
CA ARG A 144 -17.31 -0.36 -1.15
C ARG A 144 -16.91 -1.57 -2.00
N SER A 145 -16.85 -1.39 -3.32
CA SER A 145 -16.44 -2.43 -4.24
C SER A 145 -14.97 -2.84 -4.03
N ILE A 146 -14.08 -1.85 -3.82
CA ILE A 146 -12.67 -2.08 -3.50
C ILE A 146 -12.53 -2.83 -2.18
N SER A 147 -13.24 -2.42 -1.14
CA SER A 147 -13.19 -3.07 0.18
C SER A 147 -13.65 -4.52 0.09
N SER A 148 -14.73 -4.78 -0.61
CA SER A 148 -15.27 -6.14 -0.82
C SER A 148 -14.27 -7.01 -1.58
N LEU A 149 -13.72 -6.52 -2.69
CA LEU A 149 -12.73 -7.23 -3.48
C LEU A 149 -11.44 -7.48 -2.69
N ALA A 150 -10.95 -6.48 -1.97
CA ALA A 150 -9.74 -6.60 -1.17
C ALA A 150 -9.90 -7.66 -0.06
N ASN A 151 -11.01 -7.64 0.68
CA ASN A 151 -11.26 -8.63 1.70
C ASN A 151 -11.36 -10.04 1.12
N LYS A 152 -12.03 -10.21 -0.04
CA LYS A 152 -12.16 -11.48 -0.72
C LYS A 152 -10.86 -12.00 -1.32
N GLU A 153 -10.10 -11.13 -2.00
CA GLU A 153 -8.92 -11.53 -2.78
C GLU A 153 -7.62 -11.53 -1.95
N LEU A 154 -7.45 -10.54 -1.07
CA LEU A 154 -6.23 -10.38 -0.29
C LEU A 154 -6.27 -11.07 1.07
N PHE A 155 -7.43 -11.17 1.69
CA PHE A 155 -7.58 -11.73 3.03
C PHE A 155 -8.54 -12.91 3.11
N LYS A 156 -9.25 -13.20 2.05
CA LYS A 156 -10.16 -14.35 1.91
C LYS A 156 -11.17 -14.47 3.04
N LEU A 157 -11.67 -13.32 3.42
CA LEU A 157 -12.76 -13.23 4.40
C LEU A 157 -14.12 -13.52 3.78
#